data_c092fa26f827880abdda8278d0d69dfd
#
_entry.id   c092fa26f827880abdda8278d0d69dfd
#
_cell.length_a   1.000
_cell.length_b   1.000
_cell.length_c   1.000
_cell.angle_alpha   90.00
_cell.angle_beta   90.00
_cell.angle_gamma   90.00
#
_symmetry.space_group_name_H-M   'P 1'
#
loop_
_entity.id
_entity.type
_entity.pdbx_description
1 polymer ?
#
loop_
_entity_poly.entity_id
_entity_poly.type
_entity_poly.pdbx_seq_one_letter_code
_entity_poly.pdbx_strand_id
1 'polypeptide(L)'
;MAESPNPRADQRTTARIAIVTVSDRASRGEYEDKGGPAAEDWLREVITSPLEITREIVPDGREGVAATLRKLADGEGADLILITGGTGPAPRDETPEALADVIEKELPGFGEEMRRASLAEGVPTAILSRQTAGIRDACLMI
;
A
#
# COMPACT_ATOMS: atom_id res chain seq x y z
N MET A 1 7.28 -32.97 3.62
CA MET A 1 6.15 -32.42 4.33
C MET A 1 5.33 -31.57 3.37
N ALA A 2 4.06 -31.90 3.20
CA ALA A 2 3.18 -31.06 2.42
C ALA A 2 2.93 -29.77 3.24
N GLU A 3 3.17 -28.60 2.62
CA GLU A 3 2.71 -27.32 3.19
C GLU A 3 1.20 -27.42 3.38
N SER A 4 0.73 -27.06 4.55
CA SER A 4 -0.71 -26.90 4.76
C SER A 4 -1.21 -25.88 3.76
N PRO A 5 -2.23 -26.18 2.95
CA PRO A 5 -2.77 -25.21 2.01
C PRO A 5 -3.17 -23.96 2.79
N ASN A 6 -2.73 -22.80 2.30
CA ASN A 6 -3.14 -21.52 2.86
C ASN A 6 -4.68 -21.49 2.82
N PRO A 7 -5.37 -21.49 3.97
CA PRO A 7 -6.82 -21.52 3.99
C PRO A 7 -7.47 -20.32 3.31
N ARG A 8 -6.69 -19.28 3.01
CA ARG A 8 -7.15 -18.12 2.26
C ARG A 8 -7.13 -18.33 0.74
N ALA A 9 -6.26 -19.22 0.24
CA ALA A 9 -6.10 -19.43 -1.20
C ALA A 9 -7.21 -20.30 -1.82
N ASP A 10 -7.83 -21.17 -1.03
CA ASP A 10 -8.68 -22.25 -1.56
C ASP A 10 -10.18 -21.93 -1.65
N GLN A 11 -10.66 -20.83 -1.07
CA GLN A 11 -12.09 -20.55 -0.95
C GLN A 11 -12.56 -19.18 -1.43
N ARG A 12 -11.66 -18.30 -1.86
CA ARG A 12 -12.06 -16.94 -2.30
C ARG A 12 -11.76 -16.73 -3.77
N THR A 13 -12.81 -16.44 -4.52
CA THR A 13 -12.70 -15.97 -5.91
C THR A 13 -12.59 -14.45 -5.99
N THR A 14 -12.82 -13.73 -4.89
CA THR A 14 -12.82 -12.28 -4.79
C THR A 14 -11.51 -11.78 -4.18
N ALA A 15 -10.81 -10.90 -4.87
CA ALA A 15 -9.63 -10.23 -4.34
C ALA A 15 -10.03 -9.09 -3.40
N ARG A 16 -9.41 -9.01 -2.24
CA ARG A 16 -9.60 -7.96 -1.25
C ARG A 16 -8.44 -7.00 -1.30
N ILE A 17 -8.69 -5.77 -1.70
CA ILE A 17 -7.67 -4.75 -1.87
C ILE A 17 -8.02 -3.56 -0.98
N ALA A 18 -7.04 -3.10 -0.22
CA ALA A 18 -7.14 -1.86 0.53
C ALA A 18 -6.25 -0.79 -0.09
N ILE A 19 -6.72 0.44 -0.10
CA ILE A 19 -5.96 1.60 -0.53
C ILE A 19 -5.85 2.54 0.67
N VAL A 20 -4.62 2.83 1.07
CA VAL A 20 -4.33 3.69 2.22
C VAL A 20 -3.66 4.96 1.72
N THR A 21 -4.31 6.10 1.94
CA THR A 21 -3.72 7.41 1.71
C THR A 21 -3.15 7.95 3.01
N VAL A 22 -1.85 8.15 3.03
CA VAL A 22 -1.12 8.69 4.19
C VAL A 22 -0.90 10.18 3.97
N SER A 23 -1.62 11.01 4.70
CA SER A 23 -1.53 12.47 4.55
C SER A 23 -2.16 13.17 5.75
N ASP A 24 -1.39 14.00 6.43
CA ASP A 24 -1.91 14.87 7.50
C ASP A 24 -3.00 15.80 6.97
N ARG A 25 -2.76 16.41 5.83
CA ARG A 25 -3.69 17.40 5.24
C ARG A 25 -4.98 16.76 4.76
N ALA A 26 -4.91 15.61 4.10
CA ALA A 26 -6.11 14.89 3.67
C ALA A 26 -6.90 14.36 4.88
N SER A 27 -6.21 13.87 5.92
CA SER A 27 -6.88 13.37 7.13
C SER A 27 -7.64 14.45 7.90
N ARG A 28 -7.22 15.72 7.78
CA ARG A 28 -7.91 16.87 8.39
C ARG A 28 -8.94 17.51 7.47
N GLY A 29 -9.13 17.00 6.26
CA GLY A 29 -10.05 17.58 5.29
C GLY A 29 -9.55 18.87 4.63
N GLU A 30 -8.27 19.22 4.77
CA GLU A 30 -7.64 20.40 4.15
C GLU A 30 -7.28 20.18 2.68
N TYR A 31 -7.27 18.96 2.25
CA TYR A 31 -6.88 18.55 0.91
C TYR A 31 -7.74 17.38 0.46
N GLU A 32 -8.24 17.41 -0.77
CA GLU A 32 -9.00 16.32 -1.35
C GLU A 32 -8.05 15.19 -1.78
N ASP A 33 -8.28 13.98 -1.27
CA ASP A 33 -7.56 12.80 -1.74
C ASP A 33 -7.98 12.47 -3.17
N LYS A 34 -7.06 12.60 -4.10
CA LYS A 34 -7.25 12.23 -5.50
C LYS A 34 -6.56 10.92 -5.85
N GLY A 35 -5.51 10.58 -5.13
CA GLY A 35 -4.72 9.38 -5.39
C GLY A 35 -5.48 8.10 -5.08
N GLY A 36 -6.19 8.05 -3.96
CA GLY A 36 -7.00 6.89 -3.57
C GLY A 36 -8.07 6.54 -4.60
N PRO A 37 -8.95 7.48 -4.97
CA PRO A 37 -9.94 7.24 -6.02
C PRO A 37 -9.33 6.85 -7.37
N ALA A 38 -8.23 7.49 -7.79
CA ALA A 38 -7.55 7.15 -9.04
C ALA A 38 -7.00 5.73 -9.03
N ALA A 39 -6.42 5.30 -7.91
CA ALA A 39 -5.94 3.93 -7.75
C ALA A 39 -7.09 2.91 -7.81
N GLU A 40 -8.22 3.22 -7.17
CA GLU A 40 -9.41 2.37 -7.23
C GLU A 40 -9.91 2.21 -8.67
N ASP A 41 -10.04 3.30 -9.40
CA ASP A 41 -10.52 3.28 -10.79
C ASP A 41 -9.58 2.44 -11.68
N TRP A 42 -8.29 2.60 -11.52
CA TRP A 42 -7.31 1.82 -12.26
C TRP A 42 -7.38 0.33 -11.94
N LEU A 43 -7.49 -0.02 -10.65
CA LEU A 43 -7.61 -1.43 -10.23
C LEU A 43 -8.87 -2.09 -10.83
N ARG A 44 -9.99 -1.37 -10.83
CA ARG A 44 -11.24 -1.87 -11.43
C ARG A 44 -11.14 -2.05 -12.94
N GLU A 45 -10.29 -1.29 -13.60
CA GLU A 45 -10.05 -1.41 -15.04
C GLU A 45 -9.16 -2.62 -15.37
N VAL A 46 -8.10 -2.85 -14.60
CA VAL A 46 -7.07 -3.84 -14.95
C VAL A 46 -7.30 -5.22 -14.34
N ILE A 47 -8.01 -5.33 -13.23
CA ILE A 47 -8.27 -6.61 -12.58
C ILE A 47 -9.61 -7.16 -13.04
N THR A 48 -9.59 -8.37 -13.59
CA THR A 48 -10.77 -9.02 -14.18
C THR A 48 -11.52 -9.91 -13.21
N SER A 49 -10.91 -10.30 -12.10
CA SER A 49 -11.60 -11.05 -11.04
C SER A 49 -12.54 -10.14 -10.24
N PRO A 50 -13.53 -10.72 -9.52
CA PRO A 50 -14.31 -9.94 -8.56
C PRO A 50 -13.42 -9.23 -7.53
N LEU A 51 -13.77 -8.00 -7.16
CA LEU A 51 -13.00 -7.15 -6.26
C LEU A 51 -13.85 -6.64 -5.11
N GLU A 52 -13.23 -6.61 -3.92
CA GLU A 52 -13.66 -5.77 -2.81
C GLU A 52 -12.56 -4.75 -2.56
N ILE A 53 -12.87 -3.47 -2.72
CA ILE A 53 -11.90 -2.38 -2.49
C ILE A 53 -12.37 -1.53 -1.33
N THR A 54 -11.48 -1.32 -0.36
CA THR A 54 -11.68 -0.37 0.74
C THR A 54 -10.64 0.74 0.64
N ARG A 55 -11.00 1.95 1.06
CA ARG A 55 -10.10 3.10 1.10
C ARG A 55 -10.08 3.70 2.50
N GLU A 56 -8.89 4.01 2.98
CA GLU A 56 -8.70 4.73 4.24
C GLU A 56 -7.74 5.90 4.04
N ILE A 57 -7.99 6.98 4.74
CA ILE A 57 -7.09 8.12 4.83
C ILE A 57 -6.60 8.19 6.27
N VAL A 58 -5.29 8.19 6.45
CA VAL A 58 -4.66 8.23 7.77
C VAL A 58 -3.62 9.35 7.82
N PRO A 59 -3.40 9.96 9.00
CA PRO A 59 -2.34 10.95 9.15
C PRO A 59 -0.96 10.31 8.98
N ASP A 60 0.04 11.13 8.64
CA ASP A 60 1.43 10.72 8.65
C ASP A 60 1.84 10.28 10.06
N GLY A 61 2.79 9.36 10.15
CA GLY A 61 3.32 8.86 11.39
C GLY A 61 3.49 7.35 11.39
N ARG A 62 4.65 6.89 11.84
CA ARG A 62 5.06 5.48 11.79
C ARG A 62 4.09 4.54 12.50
N GLU A 63 3.73 4.85 13.75
CA GLU A 63 2.91 3.95 14.57
C GLU A 63 1.48 3.81 14.03
N GLY A 64 0.85 4.92 13.67
CA GLY A 64 -0.53 4.92 13.16
C GLY A 64 -0.64 4.22 11.81
N VAL A 65 0.29 4.47 10.92
CA VAL A 65 0.35 3.78 9.62
C VAL A 65 0.57 2.28 9.80
N ALA A 66 1.54 1.88 10.63
CA ALA A 66 1.79 0.47 10.93
C ALA A 66 0.56 -0.23 11.52
N ALA A 67 -0.13 0.40 12.46
CA ALA A 67 -1.35 -0.14 13.06
C ALA A 67 -2.45 -0.35 12.01
N THR A 68 -2.63 0.60 11.09
CA THR A 68 -3.59 0.49 9.99
C THR A 68 -3.24 -0.67 9.06
N LEU A 69 -1.98 -0.82 8.69
CA LEU A 69 -1.53 -1.92 7.83
C LEU A 69 -1.77 -3.28 8.47
N ARG A 70 -1.48 -3.43 9.77
CA ARG A 70 -1.76 -4.68 10.49
C ARG A 70 -3.26 -4.98 10.55
N LYS A 71 -4.08 -3.99 10.84
CA LYS A 71 -5.54 -4.13 10.86
C LYS A 71 -6.07 -4.64 9.53
N LEU A 72 -5.63 -4.04 8.42
CA LEU A 72 -6.08 -4.40 7.09
C LEU A 72 -5.60 -5.80 6.67
N ALA A 73 -4.36 -6.14 6.95
CA ALA A 73 -3.80 -7.44 6.59
C ALA A 73 -4.32 -8.57 7.48
N ASP A 74 -4.24 -8.41 8.79
CA ASP A 74 -4.54 -9.48 9.76
C ASP A 74 -6.04 -9.52 10.10
N GLY A 75 -6.66 -8.35 10.30
CA GLY A 75 -8.06 -8.25 10.71
C GLY A 75 -9.04 -8.38 9.55
N GLU A 76 -8.81 -7.66 8.46
CA GLU A 76 -9.71 -7.61 7.32
C GLU A 76 -9.32 -8.56 6.18
N GLY A 77 -8.15 -9.16 6.26
CA GLY A 77 -7.70 -10.17 5.31
C GLY A 77 -7.41 -9.62 3.91
N ALA A 78 -6.87 -8.41 3.82
CA ALA A 78 -6.47 -7.84 2.55
C ALA A 78 -5.41 -8.72 1.85
N ASP A 79 -5.58 -8.91 0.55
CA ASP A 79 -4.62 -9.62 -0.29
C ASP A 79 -3.55 -8.66 -0.82
N LEU A 80 -3.95 -7.42 -1.07
CA LEU A 80 -3.09 -6.32 -1.52
C LEU A 80 -3.43 -5.05 -0.76
N ILE A 81 -2.41 -4.34 -0.30
CA ILE A 81 -2.56 -2.99 0.23
C ILE A 81 -1.70 -2.05 -0.63
N LEU A 82 -2.34 -1.09 -1.27
CA LEU A 82 -1.66 0.02 -1.95
C LEU A 82 -1.59 1.21 -0.99
N ILE A 83 -0.39 1.74 -0.81
CA ILE A 83 -0.13 2.84 0.11
C ILE A 83 0.37 4.03 -0.69
N THR A 84 -0.25 5.17 -0.53
CA THR A 84 0.19 6.41 -1.19
C THR A 84 0.43 7.49 -0.15
N GLY A 85 1.53 8.21 -0.30
CA GLY A 85 1.93 9.30 0.57
C GLY A 85 2.95 8.92 1.64
N GLY A 86 3.60 9.92 2.20
CA GLY A 86 4.56 9.75 3.28
C GLY A 86 5.86 9.06 2.91
N THR A 87 6.26 9.08 1.64
CA THR A 87 7.46 8.35 1.17
C THR A 87 8.68 9.25 0.94
N GLY A 88 8.56 10.54 1.14
CA GLY A 88 9.64 11.51 0.90
C GLY A 88 10.66 11.60 2.05
N PRO A 89 11.52 12.61 2.00
CA PRO A 89 12.57 12.82 2.99
C PRO A 89 12.18 13.74 4.16
N ALA A 90 10.95 14.23 4.21
CA ALA A 90 10.50 15.11 5.30
C ALA A 90 10.38 14.35 6.63
N PRO A 91 10.48 15.03 7.78
CA PRO A 91 10.47 14.38 9.09
C PRO A 91 9.21 13.55 9.37
N ARG A 92 8.07 13.96 8.84
CA ARG A 92 6.81 13.22 9.02
C ARG A 92 6.56 12.16 7.96
N ASP A 93 7.41 12.06 6.94
CA ASP A 93 7.34 11.01 5.92
C ASP A 93 7.94 9.72 6.50
N GLU A 94 7.11 8.90 7.09
CA GLU A 94 7.51 7.68 7.79
C GLU A 94 6.82 6.41 7.25
N THR A 95 6.22 6.49 6.06
CA THR A 95 5.55 5.34 5.45
C THR A 95 6.49 4.16 5.21
N PRO A 96 7.72 4.34 4.70
CA PRO A 96 8.65 3.21 4.54
C PRO A 96 9.04 2.56 5.86
N GLU A 97 9.20 3.35 6.92
CA GLU A 97 9.52 2.84 8.26
C GLU A 97 8.34 2.07 8.86
N ALA A 98 7.12 2.57 8.68
CA ALA A 98 5.91 1.87 9.10
C ALA A 98 5.75 0.54 8.36
N LEU A 99 6.00 0.54 7.07
CA LEU A 99 5.99 -0.69 6.27
C LEU A 99 7.03 -1.70 6.77
N ALA A 100 8.25 -1.24 7.04
CA ALA A 100 9.30 -2.10 7.58
C ALA A 100 8.91 -2.77 8.91
N ASP A 101 8.13 -2.09 9.73
CA ASP A 101 7.67 -2.63 11.02
C ASP A 101 6.68 -3.79 10.87
N VAL A 102 6.01 -3.90 9.74
CA VAL A 102 4.90 -4.85 9.56
C VAL A 102 5.18 -5.96 8.55
N ILE A 103 6.10 -5.76 7.62
CA ILE A 103 6.45 -6.78 6.61
C ILE A 103 7.41 -7.82 7.18
N GLU A 104 7.32 -9.02 6.64
CA GLU A 104 8.24 -10.12 6.95
C GLU A 104 9.39 -10.20 5.95
N LYS A 105 9.12 -9.84 4.70
CA LYS A 105 10.10 -9.80 3.61
C LYS A 105 9.94 -8.54 2.79
N GLU A 106 11.02 -7.83 2.56
CA GLU A 106 11.05 -6.67 1.67
C GLU A 106 11.18 -7.12 0.21
N LEU A 107 10.46 -6.41 -0.67
CA LEU A 107 10.54 -6.57 -2.12
C LEU A 107 10.96 -5.23 -2.74
N PRO A 108 12.26 -4.90 -2.69
CA PRO A 108 12.73 -3.57 -3.09
C PRO A 108 12.56 -3.29 -4.60
N GLY A 109 12.44 -4.32 -5.42
CA GLY A 109 12.26 -4.18 -6.86
C GLY A 109 11.03 -3.37 -7.26
N PHE A 110 9.96 -3.42 -6.47
CA PHE A 110 8.78 -2.58 -6.72
C PHE A 110 9.11 -1.09 -6.63
N GLY A 111 9.80 -0.67 -5.57
CA GLY A 111 10.20 0.72 -5.40
C GLY A 111 11.18 1.18 -6.48
N GLU A 112 12.13 0.34 -6.85
CA GLU A 112 13.08 0.60 -7.92
C GLU A 112 12.36 0.87 -9.25
N GLU A 113 11.43 0.00 -9.62
CA GLU A 113 10.70 0.13 -10.88
C GLU A 113 9.73 1.32 -10.87
N MET A 114 9.05 1.59 -9.76
CA MET A 114 8.18 2.76 -9.64
C MET A 114 8.97 4.07 -9.80
N ARG A 115 10.15 4.17 -9.18
CA ARG A 115 11.04 5.33 -9.34
C ARG A 115 11.53 5.46 -10.76
N ARG A 116 11.96 4.37 -11.36
CA ARG A 116 12.41 4.36 -12.75
C ARG A 116 11.33 4.84 -13.71
N ALA A 117 10.10 4.32 -13.57
CA ALA A 117 8.97 4.70 -14.40
C ALA A 117 8.64 6.20 -14.26
N SER A 118 8.61 6.72 -13.04
CA SER A 118 8.33 8.12 -12.78
C SER A 118 9.41 9.05 -13.35
N LEU A 119 10.68 8.67 -13.22
CA LEU A 119 11.78 9.42 -13.82
C LEU A 119 11.69 9.44 -15.35
N ALA A 120 11.33 8.31 -15.97
CA ALA A 120 11.15 8.21 -17.41
C ALA A 120 10.00 9.09 -17.93
N GLU A 121 8.97 9.29 -17.11
CA GLU A 121 7.84 10.18 -17.39
C GLU A 121 8.13 11.66 -17.12
N GLY A 122 9.32 12.01 -16.71
CA GLY A 122 9.74 13.38 -16.47
C GLY A 122 9.44 13.93 -15.09
N VAL A 123 9.35 13.06 -14.07
CA VAL A 123 9.20 13.47 -12.67
C VAL A 123 10.56 13.36 -11.96
N PRO A 124 11.42 14.39 -12.00
CA PRO A 124 12.79 14.29 -11.47
C PRO A 124 12.83 14.10 -9.95
N THR A 125 11.83 14.55 -9.22
CA THR A 125 11.74 14.39 -7.77
C THR A 125 11.46 12.96 -7.32
N ALA A 126 11.19 12.05 -8.26
CA ALA A 126 11.02 10.62 -7.94
C ALA A 126 12.23 10.01 -7.25
N ILE A 127 13.45 10.55 -7.48
CA ILE A 127 14.66 10.09 -6.76
C ILE A 127 14.60 10.32 -5.25
N LEU A 128 13.72 11.20 -4.78
CA LEU A 128 13.52 11.48 -3.36
C LEU A 128 12.53 10.53 -2.70
N SER A 129 11.79 9.75 -3.48
CA SER A 129 10.85 8.79 -2.94
C SER A 129 11.58 7.55 -2.41
N ARG A 130 11.27 7.19 -1.17
CA ARG A 130 11.80 6.00 -0.50
C ARG A 130 10.81 4.85 -0.53
N GLN A 131 9.87 4.88 -1.49
CA GLN A 131 8.85 3.86 -1.67
C GLN A 131 9.45 2.47 -1.87
N THR A 132 8.80 1.47 -1.31
CA THR A 132 9.20 0.08 -1.38
C THR A 132 7.96 -0.82 -1.28
N ALA A 133 8.17 -2.10 -1.17
CA ALA A 133 7.10 -3.08 -0.99
C ALA A 133 7.55 -4.21 -0.09
N GLY A 134 6.62 -5.01 0.37
CA GLY A 134 6.91 -6.19 1.15
C GLY A 134 5.72 -7.12 1.30
N ILE A 135 5.97 -8.25 1.91
CA ILE A 135 4.97 -9.28 2.17
C ILE A 135 4.81 -9.46 3.68
N ARG A 136 3.55 -9.48 4.11
CA ARG A 136 3.16 -9.91 5.44
C ARG A 136 2.15 -11.05 5.29
N ASP A 137 2.50 -12.26 5.72
CA ASP A 137 1.72 -13.47 5.51
C ASP A 137 1.29 -13.58 4.03
N ALA A 138 0.00 -13.58 3.71
CA ALA A 138 -0.53 -13.65 2.35
C ALA A 138 -0.87 -12.27 1.74
N CYS A 139 -0.42 -11.18 2.37
CA CYS A 139 -0.70 -9.80 1.93
C CYS A 139 0.53 -9.16 1.31
N LEU A 140 0.38 -8.67 0.07
CA LEU A 140 1.37 -7.82 -0.59
C LEU A 140 1.06 -6.36 -0.25
N MET A 141 2.06 -5.63 0.21
CA MET A 141 1.97 -4.21 0.53
C MET A 141 2.94 -3.42 -0.34
N ILE A 142 2.43 -2.43 -1.04
CA ILE A 142 3.22 -1.59 -1.96
C ILE A 142 2.99 -0.11 -1.64
#